data_75194214b913b909954d731fbf98f3f1
#
_entry.id   75194214b913b909954d731fbf98f3f1
#
_cell.length_a   1.000
_cell.length_b   1.000
_cell.length_c   1.000
_cell.angle_alpha   90.00
_cell.angle_beta   90.00
_cell.angle_gamma   90.00
#
_symmetry.space_group_name_H-M   'P 1'
#
loop_
_entity.id
_entity.type
_entity.pdbx_description
1 polymer ?
#
loop_
_entity_poly.entity_id
_entity_poly.type
_entity_poly.pdbx_seq_one_letter_code
_entity_poly.pdbx_strand_id
1 'polypeptide(L)'
;MKIIKVGLGNTDEAYIESKLSDGINIIFSDENNKGKTIVIQSLLYAIGNKPIFPSSFNYKEYYYYLEFEENNKVYIVVRRGDSYIVSCAGDIRFFEDTAEFKNFWNNNVFSLPQISVNGNKRIADMELYAQMFFVGQDGKDTSTIFNSGFYHKDNFKDMVCFYAGETESSLSADEITRLKNQIRELEAKRKEQLAISEFYKTSTPAKEYLSRIQDKEAFQNRICEMEEITGKISDLRKMRNKLATKRSLWNGTLKELRSLNRNIEVGELRCMDCDSTHIAYKGKGKITYSFDVSTPEMRSQIIASIEERISAYTEEIEKCDFEISSMQQRIEEIMQDEDITIENIVAYKNGFSSIAEIEDKVQKLDEAIDDIKQKVKAGKKQTEDSKKAQQDFYEAIVEEMNQVKGKIDIESKQLYDDLFTKRGSVVSGSEETVYYIARLISIAKLTKHSCPIIMDSFRAEDLSTEKEERVLALLSELKRQCILTTTLKAEEKDKYVKMAGINAIDYTGHHSNKILGAEELPAFMKLLSGLGISLQ
;
A
#
# COMPACT_ATOMS: atom_id res chain seq x y z
N MET A 1 2.27 -18.00 7.23
CA MET A 1 3.25 -17.41 8.16
C MET A 1 3.06 -18.02 9.54
N LYS A 2 4.13 -18.52 10.14
CA LYS A 2 4.13 -19.10 11.47
C LYS A 2 5.14 -18.36 12.33
N ILE A 3 4.71 -17.79 13.43
CA ILE A 3 5.60 -17.12 14.39
C ILE A 3 6.29 -18.16 15.24
N ILE A 4 7.61 -18.07 15.31
CA ILE A 4 8.45 -18.99 16.07
C ILE A 4 8.89 -18.35 17.38
N LYS A 5 9.33 -17.07 17.32
CA LYS A 5 9.88 -16.39 18.47
C LYS A 5 9.62 -14.89 18.41
N VAL A 6 9.29 -14.29 19.54
CA VAL A 6 9.16 -12.85 19.71
C VAL A 6 10.09 -12.41 20.82
N GLY A 7 10.91 -11.40 20.57
CA GLY A 7 11.81 -10.85 21.58
C GLY A 7 11.76 -9.32 21.60
N LEU A 8 12.01 -8.73 22.75
CA LEU A 8 12.24 -7.30 22.91
C LEU A 8 13.28 -7.08 24.00
N GLY A 9 14.09 -6.07 23.83
CA GLY A 9 15.14 -5.77 24.81
C GLY A 9 15.99 -4.57 24.43
N ASN A 10 16.73 -4.09 25.38
CA ASN A 10 17.72 -3.03 25.24
C ASN A 10 19.06 -3.48 25.88
N THR A 11 19.92 -2.55 26.32
CA THR A 11 21.20 -2.86 26.97
C THR A 11 21.07 -3.43 28.40
N ASP A 12 19.94 -3.23 29.04
CA ASP A 12 19.76 -3.47 30.47
C ASP A 12 18.82 -4.65 30.77
N GLU A 13 17.81 -4.84 29.92
CA GLU A 13 16.76 -5.82 30.12
C GLU A 13 16.21 -6.38 28.81
N ALA A 14 15.72 -7.60 28.85
CA ALA A 14 15.11 -8.26 27.69
C ALA A 14 14.01 -9.24 28.11
N TYR A 15 13.21 -9.62 27.11
CA TYR A 15 12.26 -10.73 27.20
C TYR A 15 12.18 -11.46 25.86
N ILE A 16 12.07 -12.80 25.89
CA ILE A 16 11.96 -13.65 24.72
C ILE A 16 10.81 -14.64 24.91
N GLU A 17 9.76 -14.54 24.11
CA GLU A 17 8.74 -15.57 24.00
C GLU A 17 9.12 -16.58 22.90
N SER A 18 9.44 -17.78 23.30
CA SER A 18 9.87 -18.88 22.41
C SER A 18 9.01 -20.13 22.51
N LYS A 19 7.90 -20.08 23.27
CA LYS A 19 7.02 -21.24 23.50
C LYS A 19 5.88 -21.32 22.48
N LEU A 20 5.85 -20.44 21.47
CA LEU A 20 4.83 -20.46 20.43
C LEU A 20 4.95 -21.71 19.57
N SER A 21 3.84 -22.38 19.33
CA SER A 21 3.74 -23.61 18.54
C SER A 21 2.72 -23.47 17.40
N ASP A 22 2.58 -24.51 16.58
CA ASP A 22 1.50 -24.61 15.61
C ASP A 22 0.13 -24.66 16.31
N GLY A 23 -0.91 -24.26 15.59
CA GLY A 23 -2.29 -24.26 16.09
C GLY A 23 -2.57 -23.15 17.09
N ILE A 24 -3.36 -23.44 18.11
CA ILE A 24 -3.85 -22.45 19.05
C ILE A 24 -2.89 -22.28 20.21
N ASN A 25 -2.35 -21.07 20.37
CA ASN A 25 -1.53 -20.65 21.50
C ASN A 25 -2.35 -19.68 22.38
N ILE A 26 -2.47 -19.97 23.65
CA ILE A 26 -3.14 -19.11 24.63
C ILE A 26 -2.12 -18.65 25.68
N ILE A 27 -1.77 -17.37 25.62
CA ILE A 27 -0.95 -16.71 26.62
C ILE A 27 -1.88 -16.19 27.71
N PHE A 28 -1.77 -16.72 28.90
CA PHE A 28 -2.65 -16.38 29.99
C PHE A 28 -1.90 -15.96 31.27
N SER A 29 -2.56 -15.21 32.13
CA SER A 29 -2.09 -14.86 33.47
C SER A 29 -3.28 -14.75 34.42
N ASP A 30 -2.98 -14.73 35.70
CA ASP A 30 -3.96 -14.51 36.78
C ASP A 30 -4.37 -13.04 36.94
N GLU A 31 -3.52 -12.12 36.49
CA GLU A 31 -3.72 -10.68 36.62
C GLU A 31 -3.46 -9.96 35.28
N ASN A 32 -3.96 -8.75 35.19
CA ASN A 32 -3.57 -7.82 34.14
C ASN A 32 -2.11 -7.35 34.34
N ASN A 33 -1.54 -6.67 33.35
CA ASN A 33 -0.21 -6.08 33.40
C ASN A 33 0.97 -7.07 33.56
N LYS A 34 0.79 -8.34 33.20
CA LYS A 34 1.85 -9.37 33.16
C LYS A 34 2.61 -9.41 31.82
N GLY A 35 2.46 -8.40 30.96
CA GLY A 35 3.23 -8.22 29.73
C GLY A 35 2.65 -8.88 28.48
N LYS A 36 1.50 -9.57 28.54
CA LYS A 36 0.86 -10.23 27.38
C LYS A 36 0.73 -9.29 26.18
N THR A 37 0.11 -8.13 26.39
CA THR A 37 -0.09 -7.10 25.36
C THR A 37 1.23 -6.56 24.81
N ILE A 38 2.27 -6.42 25.65
CA ILE A 38 3.60 -5.95 25.21
C ILE A 38 4.19 -6.93 24.19
N VAL A 39 4.08 -8.24 24.43
CA VAL A 39 4.59 -9.27 23.50
C VAL A 39 3.83 -9.22 22.18
N ILE A 40 2.49 -9.14 22.21
CA ILE A 40 1.68 -9.02 20.98
C ILE A 40 2.01 -7.73 20.22
N GLN A 41 2.11 -6.60 20.90
CA GLN A 41 2.46 -5.33 20.25
C GLN A 41 3.90 -5.33 19.71
N SER A 42 4.83 -6.02 20.38
CA SER A 42 6.20 -6.21 19.89
C SER A 42 6.25 -6.98 18.58
N LEU A 43 5.46 -8.06 18.46
CA LEU A 43 5.30 -8.81 17.23
C LEU A 43 4.77 -7.91 16.10
N LEU A 44 3.67 -7.21 16.36
CA LEU A 44 3.04 -6.32 15.38
C LEU A 44 3.96 -5.16 14.97
N TYR A 45 4.66 -4.59 15.94
CA TYR A 45 5.62 -3.53 15.68
C TYR A 45 6.79 -4.01 14.82
N ALA A 46 7.31 -5.20 15.09
CA ALA A 46 8.39 -5.79 14.29
C ALA A 46 8.02 -5.98 12.81
N ILE A 47 6.76 -6.28 12.49
CA ILE A 47 6.31 -6.42 11.09
C ILE A 47 5.93 -5.10 10.41
N GLY A 48 6.10 -3.97 11.07
CA GLY A 48 5.86 -2.65 10.47
C GLY A 48 4.56 -1.97 10.88
N ASN A 49 3.81 -2.52 11.86
CA ASN A 49 2.64 -1.84 12.38
C ASN A 49 3.01 -0.61 13.21
N LYS A 50 2.06 0.32 13.39
CA LYS A 50 2.23 1.42 14.33
C LYS A 50 2.27 0.91 15.77
N PRO A 51 3.09 1.53 16.64
CA PRO A 51 3.20 1.09 18.01
C PRO A 51 1.97 1.49 18.82
N ILE A 52 1.43 0.52 19.59
CA ILE A 52 0.36 0.74 20.55
C ILE A 52 0.85 0.18 21.89
N PHE A 53 1.82 0.87 22.45
CA PHE A 53 2.38 0.54 23.76
C PHE A 53 1.81 1.45 24.84
N PRO A 54 1.78 1.00 26.12
CA PRO A 54 1.43 1.87 27.23
C PRO A 54 2.32 3.13 27.24
N SER A 55 1.74 4.27 27.62
CA SER A 55 2.45 5.56 27.65
C SER A 55 3.68 5.57 28.55
N SER A 56 3.72 4.69 29.56
CA SER A 56 4.86 4.50 30.45
C SER A 56 6.00 3.68 29.86
N PHE A 57 5.78 3.05 28.70
CA PHE A 57 6.77 2.20 28.04
C PHE A 57 7.45 2.97 26.89
N ASN A 58 8.74 3.30 27.06
CA ASN A 58 9.51 4.01 26.05
C ASN A 58 9.96 3.06 24.94
N TYR A 59 9.03 2.65 24.08
CA TYR A 59 9.24 1.64 23.04
C TYR A 59 10.40 1.97 22.08
N LYS A 60 10.82 3.22 21.93
CA LYS A 60 11.90 3.65 21.02
C LYS A 60 13.29 3.21 21.48
N GLU A 61 13.45 2.88 22.74
CA GLU A 61 14.73 2.45 23.30
C GLU A 61 15.01 0.97 23.07
N TYR A 62 14.02 0.21 22.66
CA TYR A 62 14.10 -1.25 22.55
C TYR A 62 14.32 -1.71 21.12
N TYR A 63 14.99 -2.84 20.98
CA TYR A 63 15.03 -3.66 19.78
C TYR A 63 13.89 -4.69 19.85
N TYR A 64 13.20 -4.87 18.75
CA TYR A 64 12.11 -5.83 18.61
C TYR A 64 12.52 -6.92 17.64
N TYR A 65 12.64 -8.12 18.12
CA TYR A 65 13.06 -9.31 17.40
C TYR A 65 11.85 -10.18 17.07
N LEU A 66 11.73 -10.59 15.82
CA LEU A 66 10.69 -11.51 15.36
C LEU A 66 11.31 -12.58 14.47
N GLU A 67 11.10 -13.85 14.83
CA GLU A 67 11.46 -15.00 14.02
C GLU A 67 10.19 -15.71 13.57
N PHE A 68 10.05 -15.91 12.25
CA PHE A 68 8.88 -16.57 11.67
C PHE A 68 9.25 -17.39 10.44
N GLU A 69 8.41 -18.36 10.13
CA GLU A 69 8.49 -19.18 8.94
C GLU A 69 7.39 -18.81 7.95
N GLU A 70 7.78 -18.64 6.69
CA GLU A 70 6.84 -18.46 5.55
C GLU A 70 7.40 -19.20 4.34
N ASN A 71 6.57 -20.00 3.67
CA ASN A 71 6.96 -20.78 2.49
C ASN A 71 8.24 -21.61 2.68
N ASN A 72 8.36 -22.30 3.83
CA ASN A 72 9.53 -23.10 4.24
C ASN A 72 10.84 -22.30 4.36
N LYS A 73 10.75 -20.98 4.51
CA LYS A 73 11.89 -20.11 4.79
C LYS A 73 11.73 -19.47 6.16
N VAL A 74 12.81 -19.44 6.92
CA VAL A 74 12.83 -18.73 8.20
C VAL A 74 13.33 -17.32 7.97
N TYR A 75 12.55 -16.37 8.42
CA TYR A 75 12.87 -14.95 8.42
C TYR A 75 13.09 -14.48 9.85
N ILE A 76 14.09 -13.65 10.02
CA ILE A 76 14.33 -12.93 11.27
C ILE A 76 14.22 -11.45 10.95
N VAL A 77 13.37 -10.73 11.66
CA VAL A 77 13.21 -9.29 11.55
C VAL A 77 13.58 -8.65 12.88
N VAL A 78 14.44 -7.66 12.84
CA VAL A 78 14.75 -6.82 14.00
C VAL A 78 14.41 -5.38 13.65
N ARG A 79 13.58 -4.74 14.47
CA ARG A 79 13.22 -3.34 14.32
C ARG A 79 13.71 -2.52 15.51
N ARG A 80 14.23 -1.32 15.23
CA ARG A 80 14.46 -0.26 16.22
C ARG A 80 14.07 1.09 15.64
N GLY A 81 13.10 1.75 16.25
CA GLY A 81 12.55 2.98 15.67
C GLY A 81 11.94 2.73 14.30
N ASP A 82 12.45 3.42 13.27
CA ASP A 82 11.99 3.28 11.89
C ASP A 82 12.86 2.32 11.05
N SER A 83 13.99 1.85 11.60
CA SER A 83 14.95 1.01 10.89
C SER A 83 14.70 -0.47 11.13
N TYR A 84 14.98 -1.28 10.09
CA TYR A 84 14.79 -2.73 10.11
C TYR A 84 16.05 -3.46 9.64
N ILE A 85 16.30 -4.61 10.26
CA ILE A 85 17.26 -5.61 9.79
C ILE A 85 16.49 -6.89 9.54
N VAL A 86 16.64 -7.47 8.36
CA VAL A 86 16.00 -8.73 8.00
C VAL A 86 17.07 -9.74 7.62
N SER A 87 16.98 -10.93 8.20
CA SER A 87 17.80 -12.08 7.78
C SER A 87 16.92 -13.18 7.24
N CYS A 88 17.32 -13.77 6.12
CA CYS A 88 16.71 -14.96 5.54
C CYS A 88 17.78 -15.83 4.91
N ALA A 89 17.87 -17.09 5.30
CA ALA A 89 18.86 -18.06 4.79
C ALA A 89 20.33 -17.57 4.82
N GLY A 90 20.68 -16.74 5.79
CA GLY A 90 22.02 -16.17 5.95
C GLY A 90 22.23 -14.81 5.28
N ASP A 91 21.33 -14.37 4.39
CA ASP A 91 21.36 -13.03 3.82
C ASP A 91 20.82 -12.03 4.84
N ILE A 92 21.54 -10.94 5.06
CA ILE A 92 21.15 -9.87 5.96
C ILE A 92 20.91 -8.60 5.14
N ARG A 93 19.75 -7.97 5.35
CA ARG A 93 19.35 -6.72 4.68
C ARG A 93 18.97 -5.68 5.71
N PHE A 94 19.30 -4.43 5.42
CA PHE A 94 18.98 -3.28 6.24
C PHE A 94 18.03 -2.35 5.50
N PHE A 95 17.03 -1.80 6.20
CA PHE A 95 16.06 -0.83 5.67
C PHE A 95 16.00 0.36 6.62
N GLU A 96 16.02 1.56 6.07
CA GLU A 96 16.03 2.80 6.85
C GLU A 96 14.64 3.20 7.32
N ASP A 97 13.61 2.77 6.59
CA ASP A 97 12.22 3.13 6.90
C ASP A 97 11.22 1.98 6.64
N THR A 98 10.00 2.20 7.11
CA THR A 98 8.90 1.24 6.97
C THR A 98 8.44 1.07 5.51
N ALA A 99 8.64 2.05 4.63
CA ALA A 99 8.21 1.95 3.24
C ALA A 99 9.13 1.02 2.44
N GLU A 100 10.44 1.14 2.64
CA GLU A 100 11.42 0.20 2.07
C GLU A 100 11.19 -1.23 2.56
N PHE A 101 11.00 -1.37 3.89
CA PHE A 101 10.70 -2.66 4.49
C PHE A 101 9.41 -3.28 3.94
N LYS A 102 8.34 -2.50 3.76
CA LYS A 102 7.09 -2.93 3.14
C LYS A 102 7.29 -3.44 1.72
N ASN A 103 8.07 -2.74 0.91
CA ASN A 103 8.39 -3.16 -0.45
C ASN A 103 9.18 -4.47 -0.47
N PHE A 104 10.16 -4.60 0.42
CA PHE A 104 10.86 -5.88 0.62
C PHE A 104 9.89 -7.00 1.00
N TRP A 105 9.00 -6.75 1.97
CA TRP A 105 8.01 -7.73 2.42
C TRP A 105 7.13 -8.21 1.28
N ASN A 106 6.56 -7.26 0.52
CA ASN A 106 5.71 -7.55 -0.63
C ASN A 106 6.40 -8.42 -1.70
N ASN A 107 7.69 -8.22 -1.91
CA ASN A 107 8.42 -8.89 -2.98
C ASN A 107 9.08 -10.21 -2.56
N ASN A 108 9.34 -10.42 -1.26
CA ASN A 108 10.18 -11.52 -0.79
C ASN A 108 9.48 -12.43 0.22
N VAL A 109 8.51 -11.94 0.98
CA VAL A 109 7.80 -12.74 1.99
C VAL A 109 6.48 -13.24 1.41
N PHE A 110 5.56 -12.35 1.16
CA PHE A 110 4.31 -12.60 0.41
C PHE A 110 3.73 -11.27 -0.11
N SER A 111 2.98 -11.35 -1.20
CA SER A 111 2.35 -10.17 -1.80
C SER A 111 1.31 -9.55 -0.87
N LEU A 112 1.46 -8.26 -0.62
CA LEU A 112 0.50 -7.46 0.12
C LEU A 112 -0.63 -6.97 -0.80
N PRO A 113 -1.84 -6.83 -0.29
CA PRO A 113 -2.95 -6.30 -1.06
C PRO A 113 -2.67 -4.91 -1.63
N GLN A 114 -3.21 -4.65 -2.82
CA GLN A 114 -3.25 -3.32 -3.39
C GLN A 114 -4.58 -2.65 -3.05
N ILE A 115 -4.52 -1.37 -2.72
CA ILE A 115 -5.68 -0.53 -2.40
C ILE A 115 -5.67 0.73 -3.26
N SER A 116 -6.84 1.34 -3.45
CA SER A 116 -6.97 2.62 -4.12
C SER A 116 -7.10 3.75 -3.08
N VAL A 117 -6.16 4.69 -3.09
CA VAL A 117 -6.21 5.89 -2.24
C VAL A 117 -6.13 7.11 -3.14
N ASN A 118 -7.16 7.94 -3.13
CA ASN A 118 -7.28 9.13 -3.99
C ASN A 118 -7.08 8.81 -5.50
N GLY A 119 -7.56 7.64 -5.95
CA GLY A 119 -7.44 7.20 -7.34
C GLY A 119 -6.12 6.52 -7.70
N ASN A 120 -5.13 6.51 -6.81
CA ASN A 120 -3.84 5.87 -7.03
C ASN A 120 -3.79 4.48 -6.38
N LYS A 121 -3.34 3.49 -7.13
CA LYS A 121 -3.07 2.15 -6.58
C LYS A 121 -1.78 2.17 -5.77
N ARG A 122 -1.83 1.63 -4.56
CA ARG A 122 -0.69 1.46 -3.67
C ARG A 122 -0.76 0.16 -2.90
N ILE A 123 0.37 -0.36 -2.50
CA ILE A 123 0.46 -1.51 -1.60
C ILE A 123 -0.07 -1.07 -0.23
N ALA A 124 -0.96 -1.89 0.37
CA ALA A 124 -1.48 -1.64 1.71
C ALA A 124 -0.33 -1.60 2.74
N ASP A 125 -0.39 -0.64 3.67
CA ASP A 125 0.56 -0.59 4.78
C ASP A 125 0.23 -1.70 5.80
N MET A 126 1.24 -2.16 6.53
CA MET A 126 1.06 -3.18 7.57
C MET A 126 0.05 -2.76 8.63
N GLU A 127 -0.10 -1.47 8.90
CA GLU A 127 -1.12 -0.91 9.80
C GLU A 127 -2.56 -1.24 9.35
N LEU A 128 -2.84 -1.14 8.05
CA LEU A 128 -4.13 -1.54 7.51
C LEU A 128 -4.23 -3.05 7.38
N TYR A 129 -3.16 -3.69 6.92
CA TYR A 129 -3.13 -5.13 6.68
C TYR A 129 -3.30 -5.95 7.97
N ALA A 130 -2.70 -5.52 9.07
CA ALA A 130 -2.83 -6.18 10.37
C ALA A 130 -4.29 -6.35 10.82
N GLN A 131 -5.18 -5.47 10.40
CA GLN A 131 -6.61 -5.55 10.76
C GLN A 131 -7.36 -6.74 10.12
N MET A 132 -6.75 -7.44 9.16
CA MET A 132 -7.29 -8.69 8.62
C MET A 132 -7.08 -9.89 9.56
N PHE A 133 -6.10 -9.82 10.45
CA PHE A 133 -5.67 -10.96 11.27
C PHE A 133 -5.45 -10.62 12.74
N PHE A 134 -5.55 -9.36 13.13
CA PHE A 134 -5.35 -8.88 14.49
C PHE A 134 -6.55 -8.11 15.03
N VAL A 135 -6.90 -8.40 16.29
CA VAL A 135 -7.81 -7.61 17.13
C VAL A 135 -7.12 -7.31 18.46
N GLY A 136 -7.02 -6.02 18.79
CA GLY A 136 -6.45 -5.53 20.04
C GLY A 136 -7.46 -5.49 21.20
N GLN A 137 -6.95 -5.26 22.40
CA GLN A 137 -7.75 -5.04 23.59
C GLN A 137 -8.55 -3.74 23.52
N ASP A 138 -7.91 -2.68 23.02
CA ASP A 138 -8.48 -1.36 22.85
C ASP A 138 -8.93 -1.13 21.40
N GLY A 139 -9.97 -0.35 21.18
CA GLY A 139 -10.43 -0.01 19.84
C GLY A 139 -11.39 -1.01 19.22
N LYS A 140 -12.29 -1.57 20.01
CA LYS A 140 -13.33 -2.51 19.57
C LYS A 140 -14.56 -1.84 18.94
N ASP A 141 -14.42 -0.61 18.40
CA ASP A 141 -15.50 0.03 17.65
C ASP A 141 -15.70 -0.69 16.31
N THR A 142 -16.71 -1.55 16.26
CA THR A 142 -17.08 -2.31 15.06
C THR A 142 -17.55 -1.42 13.91
N SER A 143 -17.86 -0.14 14.19
CA SER A 143 -18.32 0.81 13.17
C SER A 143 -17.19 1.47 12.38
N THR A 144 -15.94 1.25 12.73
CA THR A 144 -14.78 1.86 12.05
C THR A 144 -13.61 0.89 11.98
N ILE A 145 -12.59 1.26 11.21
CA ILE A 145 -11.29 0.60 11.27
C ILE A 145 -10.51 1.09 12.49
N PHE A 146 -9.75 0.19 13.08
CA PHE A 146 -8.83 0.54 14.17
C PHE A 146 -7.75 1.49 13.66
N ASN A 147 -7.44 2.53 14.43
CA ASN A 147 -6.42 3.51 14.06
C ASN A 147 -6.67 4.16 12.67
N SER A 148 -7.85 4.74 12.51
CA SER A 148 -8.37 5.23 11.22
C SER A 148 -7.60 6.40 10.58
N GLY A 149 -6.60 6.98 11.24
CA GLY A 149 -5.86 8.18 10.86
C GLY A 149 -5.81 8.54 9.37
N PHE A 150 -5.13 7.73 8.57
CA PHE A 150 -5.00 7.94 7.12
C PHE A 150 -5.99 7.10 6.30
N TYR A 151 -6.39 5.93 6.80
CA TYR A 151 -7.23 4.97 6.09
C TYR A 151 -8.70 5.08 6.49
N HIS A 152 -9.58 4.70 5.56
CA HIS A 152 -11.02 4.63 5.73
C HIS A 152 -11.52 3.19 5.56
N LYS A 153 -12.78 2.93 5.93
CA LYS A 153 -13.42 1.62 5.74
C LYS A 153 -13.32 1.12 4.30
N ASP A 154 -13.46 2.02 3.34
CA ASP A 154 -13.40 1.66 1.92
C ASP A 154 -12.01 1.13 1.54
N ASN A 155 -10.93 1.68 2.10
CA ASN A 155 -9.59 1.13 1.89
C ASN A 155 -9.43 -0.29 2.47
N PHE A 156 -10.08 -0.56 3.62
CA PHE A 156 -10.12 -1.91 4.17
C PHE A 156 -10.93 -2.86 3.29
N LYS A 157 -12.09 -2.41 2.78
CA LYS A 157 -12.91 -3.19 1.83
C LYS A 157 -12.14 -3.48 0.55
N ASP A 158 -11.49 -2.48 -0.04
CA ASP A 158 -10.62 -2.66 -1.21
C ASP A 158 -9.51 -3.69 -0.93
N MET A 159 -8.87 -3.60 0.23
CA MET A 159 -7.83 -4.52 0.65
C MET A 159 -8.33 -5.97 0.74
N VAL A 160 -9.49 -6.17 1.33
CA VAL A 160 -10.10 -7.50 1.44
C VAL A 160 -10.53 -8.02 0.07
N CYS A 161 -11.12 -7.15 -0.76
CA CYS A 161 -11.56 -7.48 -2.11
C CYS A 161 -10.41 -7.76 -3.09
N PHE A 162 -9.18 -7.37 -2.77
CA PHE A 162 -7.99 -7.76 -3.54
C PHE A 162 -7.89 -9.29 -3.71
N TYR A 163 -8.32 -10.05 -2.72
CA TYR A 163 -8.31 -11.52 -2.75
C TYR A 163 -9.43 -12.15 -3.59
N ALA A 164 -10.34 -11.36 -4.14
CA ALA A 164 -11.33 -11.85 -5.11
C ALA A 164 -10.69 -12.33 -6.43
N GLY A 165 -9.41 -12.09 -6.61
CA GLY A 165 -8.62 -12.37 -7.79
C GLY A 165 -8.35 -11.10 -8.58
N GLU A 166 -7.12 -10.91 -9.01
CA GLU A 166 -6.78 -9.90 -9.99
C GLU A 166 -7.43 -10.29 -11.32
N THR A 167 -8.40 -9.52 -11.75
CA THR A 167 -8.67 -9.43 -13.18
C THR A 167 -7.52 -8.62 -13.76
N GLU A 168 -6.63 -9.29 -14.51
CA GLU A 168 -5.49 -8.68 -15.16
C GLU A 168 -5.92 -7.36 -15.81
N SER A 169 -5.21 -6.29 -15.46
CA SER A 169 -5.25 -4.95 -16.06
C SER A 169 -6.62 -4.31 -16.33
N SER A 170 -7.41 -4.07 -15.31
CA SER A 170 -8.37 -2.97 -15.40
C SER A 170 -7.59 -1.65 -15.47
N LEU A 171 -7.85 -0.83 -16.50
CA LEU A 171 -7.27 0.51 -16.58
C LEU A 171 -7.62 1.28 -15.29
N SER A 172 -6.63 1.89 -14.66
CA SER A 172 -6.86 2.75 -13.50
C SER A 172 -7.74 3.95 -13.88
N ALA A 173 -8.42 4.55 -12.91
CA ALA A 173 -9.21 5.76 -13.14
C ALA A 173 -8.36 6.88 -13.76
N ASP A 174 -7.09 6.98 -13.37
CA ASP A 174 -6.13 7.95 -13.90
C ASP A 174 -5.74 7.63 -15.34
N GLU A 175 -5.52 6.36 -15.68
CA GLU A 175 -5.27 5.94 -17.06
C GLU A 175 -6.47 6.21 -17.95
N ILE A 176 -7.69 5.94 -17.50
CA ILE A 176 -8.92 6.28 -18.22
C ILE A 176 -9.02 7.80 -18.40
N THR A 177 -8.68 8.58 -17.38
CA THR A 177 -8.68 10.03 -17.45
C THR A 177 -7.62 10.56 -18.41
N ARG A 178 -6.41 9.99 -18.38
CA ARG A 178 -5.35 10.30 -19.36
C ARG A 178 -5.76 10.00 -20.78
N LEU A 179 -6.32 8.81 -21.03
CA LEU A 179 -6.80 8.42 -22.35
C LEU A 179 -7.93 9.35 -22.84
N LYS A 180 -8.84 9.76 -21.96
CA LYS A 180 -9.87 10.75 -22.30
C LYS A 180 -9.30 12.12 -22.60
N ASN A 181 -8.27 12.57 -21.89
CA ASN A 181 -7.60 13.83 -22.19
C ASN A 181 -6.84 13.75 -23.52
N GLN A 182 -6.22 12.61 -23.82
CA GLN A 182 -5.62 12.38 -25.14
C GLN A 182 -6.66 12.41 -26.26
N ILE A 183 -7.84 11.84 -26.05
CA ILE A 183 -8.94 11.95 -27.01
C ILE A 183 -9.30 13.41 -27.24
N ARG A 184 -9.48 14.21 -26.19
CA ARG A 184 -9.80 15.64 -26.30
C ARG A 184 -8.71 16.42 -27.05
N GLU A 185 -7.44 16.15 -26.74
CA GLU A 185 -6.33 16.78 -27.48
C GLU A 185 -6.34 16.43 -28.99
N LEU A 186 -6.61 15.19 -29.32
CA LEU A 186 -6.69 14.74 -30.70
C LEU A 186 -7.94 15.28 -31.39
N GLU A 187 -9.09 15.35 -30.70
CA GLU A 187 -10.33 15.96 -31.20
C GLU A 187 -10.14 17.46 -31.44
N ALA A 188 -9.44 18.17 -30.55
CA ALA A 188 -9.09 19.58 -30.76
C ALA A 188 -8.20 19.77 -32.00
N LYS A 189 -7.15 18.96 -32.16
CA LYS A 189 -6.28 18.98 -33.35
C LYS A 189 -7.07 18.65 -34.64
N ARG A 190 -7.97 17.66 -34.56
CA ARG A 190 -8.85 17.31 -35.67
C ARG A 190 -9.76 18.47 -36.07
N LYS A 191 -10.38 19.12 -35.08
CA LYS A 191 -11.24 20.28 -35.30
C LYS A 191 -10.47 21.43 -35.95
N GLU A 192 -9.22 21.69 -35.49
CA GLU A 192 -8.31 22.67 -36.08
C GLU A 192 -8.03 22.35 -37.55
N GLN A 193 -7.70 21.10 -37.89
CA GLN A 193 -7.42 20.69 -39.29
C GLN A 193 -8.68 20.78 -40.16
N LEU A 194 -9.86 20.45 -39.64
CA LEU A 194 -11.11 20.59 -40.36
C LEU A 194 -11.44 22.07 -40.65
N ALA A 195 -11.22 22.96 -39.67
CA ALA A 195 -11.42 24.38 -39.83
C ALA A 195 -10.51 24.97 -40.92
N ILE A 196 -9.24 24.53 -40.94
CA ILE A 196 -8.30 24.89 -42.01
C ILE A 196 -8.82 24.39 -43.36
N SER A 197 -9.29 23.16 -43.47
CA SER A 197 -9.86 22.60 -44.69
C SER A 197 -11.07 23.37 -45.18
N GLU A 198 -11.97 23.74 -44.28
CA GLU A 198 -13.20 24.49 -44.58
C GLU A 198 -12.90 25.92 -45.03
N PHE A 199 -11.90 26.57 -44.38
CA PHE A 199 -11.41 27.89 -44.80
C PHE A 199 -10.89 27.87 -46.24
N TYR A 200 -10.10 26.85 -46.59
CA TYR A 200 -9.62 26.73 -47.99
C TYR A 200 -10.74 26.38 -49.00
N LYS A 201 -11.81 25.71 -48.56
CA LYS A 201 -12.97 25.37 -49.44
C LYS A 201 -13.91 26.54 -49.64
N THR A 202 -14.01 27.48 -48.65
CA THR A 202 -15.01 28.59 -48.74
C THR A 202 -14.44 29.91 -49.24
N SER A 203 -13.13 30.07 -49.45
CA SER A 203 -12.41 31.20 -50.07
C SER A 203 -13.00 32.60 -49.82
N THR A 204 -13.46 32.93 -48.60
CA THR A 204 -13.90 34.27 -48.23
C THR A 204 -12.76 35.02 -47.55
N PRO A 205 -12.41 36.25 -47.94
CA PRO A 205 -11.27 36.97 -47.38
C PRO A 205 -11.46 37.25 -45.92
N ALA A 206 -10.46 36.89 -45.10
CA ALA A 206 -10.42 37.15 -43.66
C ALA A 206 -10.64 38.64 -43.26
N LYS A 207 -10.45 39.56 -44.19
CA LYS A 207 -10.70 40.98 -44.00
C LYS A 207 -12.15 41.38 -43.77
N GLU A 208 -13.13 40.68 -44.35
CA GLU A 208 -14.57 40.99 -44.14
C GLU A 208 -15.04 40.52 -42.75
N TYR A 209 -14.44 39.50 -42.19
CA TYR A 209 -14.83 38.95 -40.88
C TYR A 209 -14.40 39.85 -39.73
N LEU A 210 -13.19 40.42 -39.78
CA LEU A 210 -12.66 41.35 -38.77
C LEU A 210 -13.46 42.67 -38.72
N SER A 211 -14.22 43.00 -39.75
CA SER A 211 -15.07 44.21 -39.76
C SER A 211 -16.40 44.02 -39.02
N ARG A 212 -16.82 42.81 -38.65
CA ARG A 212 -18.09 42.48 -37.99
C ARG A 212 -18.00 42.37 -36.47
N ILE A 213 -16.79 42.37 -35.89
CA ILE A 213 -16.60 42.30 -34.45
C ILE A 213 -17.07 43.60 -33.80
N GLN A 214 -18.15 43.54 -33.04
CA GLN A 214 -18.75 44.71 -32.38
C GLN A 214 -17.95 45.25 -31.20
N ASP A 215 -17.16 44.41 -30.53
CA ASP A 215 -16.35 44.81 -29.37
C ASP A 215 -14.89 44.37 -29.54
N LYS A 216 -14.10 45.29 -30.12
CA LYS A 216 -12.66 45.05 -30.39
C LYS A 216 -11.84 44.92 -29.11
N GLU A 217 -12.21 45.59 -28.04
CA GLU A 217 -11.45 45.62 -26.79
C GLU A 217 -11.65 44.32 -26.00
N ALA A 218 -12.86 43.79 -25.91
CA ALA A 218 -13.15 42.51 -25.31
C ALA A 218 -12.49 41.36 -26.07
N PHE A 219 -12.47 41.41 -27.42
CA PHE A 219 -11.79 40.44 -28.27
C PHE A 219 -10.27 40.46 -28.04
N GLN A 220 -9.68 41.65 -27.94
CA GLN A 220 -8.25 41.80 -27.73
C GLN A 220 -7.81 41.31 -26.34
N ASN A 221 -8.62 41.58 -25.31
CA ASN A 221 -8.37 41.07 -23.96
C ASN A 221 -8.41 39.54 -23.88
N ARG A 222 -9.33 38.90 -24.58
CA ARG A 222 -9.44 37.43 -24.65
C ARG A 222 -8.26 36.81 -25.40
N ILE A 223 -7.81 37.45 -26.49
CA ILE A 223 -6.59 36.98 -27.18
C ILE A 223 -5.36 37.09 -26.24
N CYS A 224 -5.22 38.17 -25.50
CA CYS A 224 -4.16 38.35 -24.53
C CYS A 224 -4.22 37.30 -23.42
N GLU A 225 -5.41 36.96 -22.87
CA GLU A 225 -5.62 35.90 -21.90
C GLU A 225 -5.20 34.53 -22.49
N MET A 226 -5.60 34.25 -23.73
CA MET A 226 -5.21 33.00 -24.42
C MET A 226 -3.69 32.93 -24.67
N GLU A 227 -3.05 34.04 -25.02
CA GLU A 227 -1.60 34.10 -25.20
C GLU A 227 -0.86 33.87 -23.87
N GLU A 228 -1.34 34.45 -22.77
CA GLU A 228 -0.79 34.24 -21.44
C GLU A 228 -0.92 32.76 -21.00
N ILE A 229 -2.11 32.18 -21.17
CA ILE A 229 -2.36 30.76 -20.87
C ILE A 229 -1.48 29.86 -21.75
N THR A 230 -1.39 30.17 -23.04
CA THR A 230 -0.52 29.42 -23.97
C THR A 230 0.95 29.52 -23.60
N GLY A 231 1.40 30.70 -23.11
CA GLY A 231 2.73 30.88 -22.56
C GLY A 231 2.99 29.99 -21.36
N LYS A 232 2.07 29.96 -20.40
CA LYS A 232 2.14 29.11 -19.20
C LYS A 232 2.17 27.61 -19.57
N ILE A 233 1.33 27.20 -20.52
CA ILE A 233 1.34 25.82 -21.05
C ILE A 233 2.70 25.48 -21.68
N SER A 234 3.30 26.44 -22.42
CA SER A 234 4.63 26.25 -23.02
C SER A 234 5.70 26.03 -21.97
N ASP A 235 5.66 26.79 -20.87
CA ASP A 235 6.65 26.68 -19.79
C ASP A 235 6.46 25.39 -18.98
N LEU A 236 5.22 25.00 -18.69
CA LEU A 236 4.92 23.72 -18.08
C LEU A 236 5.37 22.54 -18.96
N ARG A 237 5.19 22.63 -20.28
CA ARG A 237 5.70 21.61 -21.23
C ARG A 237 7.25 21.54 -21.20
N LYS A 238 7.94 22.66 -21.10
CA LYS A 238 9.40 22.68 -20.95
C LYS A 238 9.83 22.01 -19.64
N MET A 239 9.15 22.33 -18.55
CA MET A 239 9.41 21.75 -17.24
C MET A 239 9.16 20.23 -17.27
N ARG A 240 8.00 19.79 -17.78
CA ARG A 240 7.66 18.39 -17.98
C ARG A 240 8.71 17.64 -18.81
N ASN A 241 9.15 18.24 -19.91
CA ASN A 241 10.17 17.63 -20.79
C ASN A 241 11.53 17.52 -20.08
N LYS A 242 11.90 18.50 -19.26
CA LYS A 242 13.12 18.44 -18.42
C LYS A 242 13.03 17.30 -17.39
N LEU A 243 11.89 17.12 -16.75
CA LEU A 243 11.63 16.02 -15.81
C LEU A 243 11.63 14.67 -16.53
N ALA A 244 10.98 14.58 -17.70
CA ALA A 244 10.97 13.38 -18.54
C ALA A 244 12.40 12.99 -19.00
N THR A 245 13.23 13.97 -19.34
CA THR A 245 14.64 13.73 -19.67
C THR A 245 15.41 13.17 -18.48
N LYS A 246 15.23 13.76 -17.27
CA LYS A 246 15.85 13.25 -16.03
C LYS A 246 15.38 11.81 -15.74
N ARG A 247 14.06 11.55 -15.84
CA ARG A 247 13.49 10.20 -15.68
C ARG A 247 14.10 9.22 -16.68
N SER A 248 14.24 9.62 -17.95
CA SER A 248 14.84 8.78 -18.98
C SER A 248 16.31 8.45 -18.69
N LEU A 249 17.07 9.42 -18.19
CA LEU A 249 18.46 9.20 -17.77
C LEU A 249 18.55 8.15 -16.66
N TRP A 250 17.72 8.29 -15.61
CA TRP A 250 17.67 7.33 -14.52
C TRP A 250 17.19 5.95 -14.96
N ASN A 251 16.24 5.88 -15.90
CA ASN A 251 15.85 4.61 -16.52
C ASN A 251 17.01 3.96 -17.30
N GLY A 252 17.83 4.76 -17.98
CA GLY A 252 19.06 4.28 -18.60
C GLY A 252 20.02 3.67 -17.59
N THR A 253 20.32 4.42 -16.53
CA THR A 253 21.18 3.95 -15.43
C THR A 253 20.63 2.69 -14.76
N LEU A 254 19.32 2.60 -14.55
CA LEU A 254 18.66 1.42 -14.00
C LEU A 254 18.87 0.18 -14.89
N LYS A 255 18.73 0.36 -16.22
CA LYS A 255 18.98 -0.74 -17.18
C LYS A 255 20.43 -1.22 -17.16
N GLU A 256 21.37 -0.29 -17.07
CA GLU A 256 22.80 -0.60 -16.96
C GLU A 256 23.12 -1.36 -15.69
N LEU A 257 22.63 -0.89 -14.53
CA LEU A 257 22.82 -1.55 -13.24
C LEU A 257 22.18 -2.94 -13.21
N ARG A 258 20.98 -3.10 -13.76
CA ARG A 258 20.33 -4.41 -13.87
C ARG A 258 21.10 -5.35 -14.80
N SER A 259 21.69 -4.84 -15.88
CA SER A 259 22.56 -5.61 -16.77
C SER A 259 23.87 -6.00 -16.08
N LEU A 260 24.48 -5.05 -15.36
CA LEU A 260 25.69 -5.29 -14.57
C LEU A 260 25.44 -6.37 -13.51
N ASN A 261 24.31 -6.29 -12.78
CA ASN A 261 23.95 -7.27 -11.75
C ASN A 261 23.83 -8.68 -12.32
N ARG A 262 23.26 -8.84 -13.52
CA ARG A 262 23.19 -10.14 -14.21
C ARG A 262 24.54 -10.67 -14.65
N ASN A 263 25.47 -9.80 -15.04
CA ASN A 263 26.78 -10.20 -15.53
C ASN A 263 27.78 -10.52 -14.37
N ILE A 264 27.53 -9.98 -13.17
CA ILE A 264 28.38 -10.19 -11.98
C ILE A 264 27.99 -11.47 -11.23
N GLU A 265 26.89 -12.13 -11.55
CA GLU A 265 26.60 -13.49 -11.03
C GLU A 265 27.71 -14.52 -11.38
N VAL A 266 28.61 -14.19 -12.30
CA VAL A 266 29.67 -15.08 -12.80
C VAL A 266 31.09 -14.55 -12.50
N GLY A 267 31.25 -13.35 -11.87
CA GLY A 267 32.57 -12.74 -11.66
C GLY A 267 32.66 -11.95 -10.35
N GLU A 268 33.88 -11.69 -9.90
CA GLU A 268 34.16 -10.86 -8.73
C GLU A 268 34.57 -9.43 -9.14
N LEU A 269 34.03 -8.41 -8.42
CA LEU A 269 34.52 -7.05 -8.54
C LEU A 269 35.74 -6.84 -7.65
N ARG A 270 36.84 -6.32 -8.24
CA ARG A 270 38.06 -5.97 -7.52
C ARG A 270 38.51 -4.55 -7.86
N CYS A 271 39.06 -3.85 -6.90
CA CYS A 271 39.67 -2.56 -7.12
C CYS A 271 40.93 -2.69 -7.99
N MET A 272 41.04 -1.94 -9.08
CA MET A 272 42.18 -2.02 -9.97
C MET A 272 43.49 -1.49 -9.35
N ASP A 273 43.40 -0.69 -8.28
CA ASP A 273 44.59 -0.09 -7.65
C ASP A 273 45.12 -0.93 -6.46
N CYS A 274 44.25 -1.60 -5.70
CA CYS A 274 44.65 -2.32 -4.48
C CYS A 274 44.16 -3.77 -4.43
N ASP A 275 43.54 -4.26 -5.49
CA ASP A 275 43.00 -5.64 -5.61
C ASP A 275 41.98 -6.02 -4.50
N SER A 276 41.47 -5.04 -3.77
CA SER A 276 40.45 -5.23 -2.73
C SER A 276 39.11 -5.62 -3.35
N THR A 277 38.42 -6.58 -2.75
CA THR A 277 37.05 -6.95 -3.09
C THR A 277 36.02 -5.99 -2.47
N HIS A 278 36.44 -5.09 -1.56
CA HIS A 278 35.57 -4.07 -0.95
C HIS A 278 35.59 -2.78 -1.77
N ILE A 279 34.51 -2.56 -2.51
CA ILE A 279 34.31 -1.34 -3.29
C ILE A 279 33.24 -0.51 -2.59
N ALA A 280 33.66 0.64 -2.03
CA ALA A 280 32.76 1.50 -1.29
C ALA A 280 32.22 2.64 -2.16
N TYR A 281 30.90 2.84 -2.17
CA TYR A 281 30.24 4.03 -2.68
C TYR A 281 30.11 5.06 -1.56
N LYS A 282 30.63 6.28 -1.79
CA LYS A 282 30.54 7.38 -0.83
C LYS A 282 29.53 8.41 -1.32
N GLY A 283 28.35 8.45 -0.67
CA GLY A 283 27.32 9.46 -0.96
C GLY A 283 27.79 10.88 -0.57
N LYS A 284 27.42 11.89 -1.38
CA LYS A 284 27.67 13.32 -1.09
C LYS A 284 26.54 13.91 -0.22
N GLY A 285 26.35 13.40 1.00
CA GLY A 285 25.34 13.91 1.94
C GLY A 285 25.93 14.24 3.33
N LYS A 286 25.14 14.86 4.20
CA LYS A 286 25.55 15.21 5.58
C LYS A 286 25.78 14.00 6.49
N ILE A 287 25.37 12.82 6.08
CA ILE A 287 25.56 11.55 6.78
C ILE A 287 26.44 10.68 5.88
N THR A 288 27.63 10.37 6.36
CA THR A 288 28.63 9.60 5.62
C THR A 288 28.35 8.12 5.82
N TYR A 289 27.56 7.51 4.97
CA TYR A 289 27.50 6.06 4.85
C TYR A 289 28.49 5.64 3.76
N SER A 290 29.37 4.71 4.07
CA SER A 290 30.13 3.99 3.04
C SER A 290 29.46 2.63 2.84
N PHE A 291 28.91 2.42 1.65
CA PHE A 291 28.28 1.14 1.30
C PHE A 291 29.25 0.34 0.43
N ASP A 292 29.39 -0.93 0.75
CA ASP A 292 30.06 -1.88 -0.09
C ASP A 292 29.17 -2.25 -1.27
N VAL A 293 29.52 -1.80 -2.48
CA VAL A 293 28.77 -2.13 -3.71
C VAL A 293 29.17 -3.45 -4.34
N SER A 294 30.06 -4.20 -3.70
CA SER A 294 30.49 -5.52 -4.19
C SER A 294 29.42 -6.57 -3.98
N THR A 295 28.51 -6.39 -3.00
CA THR A 295 27.48 -7.40 -2.72
C THR A 295 26.22 -7.21 -3.58
N PRO A 296 25.53 -8.29 -3.96
CA PRO A 296 24.28 -8.23 -4.71
C PRO A 296 23.18 -7.43 -3.99
N GLU A 297 23.16 -7.48 -2.65
CA GLU A 297 22.18 -6.80 -1.80
C GLU A 297 22.32 -5.29 -1.89
N MET A 298 23.55 -4.77 -1.80
CA MET A 298 23.82 -3.34 -1.93
C MET A 298 23.42 -2.80 -3.30
N ARG A 299 23.70 -3.56 -4.35
CA ARG A 299 23.27 -3.20 -5.70
C ARG A 299 21.76 -3.18 -5.82
N SER A 300 21.05 -4.09 -5.16
CA SER A 300 19.58 -4.12 -5.13
C SER A 300 19.01 -2.89 -4.42
N GLN A 301 19.63 -2.42 -3.34
CA GLN A 301 19.22 -1.19 -2.64
C GLN A 301 19.41 0.05 -3.52
N ILE A 302 20.54 0.14 -4.24
CA ILE A 302 20.77 1.24 -5.19
C ILE A 302 19.70 1.21 -6.29
N ILE A 303 19.38 0.04 -6.82
CA ILE A 303 18.32 -0.13 -7.81
C ILE A 303 16.97 0.36 -7.25
N ALA A 304 16.61 -0.03 -6.03
CA ALA A 304 15.37 0.40 -5.37
C ALA A 304 15.32 1.93 -5.19
N SER A 305 16.43 2.56 -4.76
CA SER A 305 16.52 4.02 -4.64
C SER A 305 16.39 4.75 -5.99
N ILE A 306 16.90 4.17 -7.06
CA ILE A 306 16.74 4.73 -8.41
C ILE A 306 15.29 4.58 -8.88
N GLU A 307 14.63 3.47 -8.59
CA GLU A 307 13.21 3.24 -8.90
C GLU A 307 12.32 4.24 -8.16
N GLU A 308 12.60 4.53 -6.90
CA GLU A 308 11.91 5.56 -6.14
C GLU A 308 12.05 6.96 -6.76
N ARG A 309 13.27 7.33 -7.18
CA ARG A 309 13.49 8.60 -7.91
C ARG A 309 12.74 8.67 -9.23
N ILE A 310 12.68 7.56 -9.96
CA ILE A 310 11.91 7.46 -11.20
C ILE A 310 10.42 7.66 -10.91
N SER A 311 9.91 7.08 -9.81
CA SER A 311 8.54 7.28 -9.35
C SER A 311 8.26 8.74 -9.02
N ALA A 312 9.15 9.40 -8.26
CA ALA A 312 9.01 10.81 -7.91
C ALA A 312 8.96 11.72 -9.15
N TYR A 313 9.86 11.50 -10.14
CA TYR A 313 9.79 12.26 -11.38
C TYR A 313 8.51 11.95 -12.18
N THR A 314 7.97 10.75 -12.07
CA THR A 314 6.71 10.40 -12.72
C THR A 314 5.55 11.16 -12.12
N GLU A 315 5.49 11.27 -10.79
CA GLU A 315 4.48 12.06 -10.07
C GLU A 315 4.54 13.55 -10.41
N GLU A 316 5.75 14.12 -10.50
CA GLU A 316 5.92 15.54 -10.90
C GLU A 316 5.49 15.77 -12.36
N ILE A 317 5.77 14.84 -13.25
CA ILE A 317 5.31 14.89 -14.65
C ILE A 317 3.78 14.86 -14.69
N GLU A 318 3.15 14.01 -13.88
CA GLU A 318 1.69 13.90 -13.80
C GLU A 318 1.03 15.20 -13.29
N LYS A 319 1.66 15.88 -12.34
CA LYS A 319 1.20 17.21 -11.90
C LYS A 319 1.26 18.23 -13.04
N CYS A 320 2.38 18.28 -13.76
CA CYS A 320 2.49 19.17 -14.92
C CYS A 320 1.44 18.86 -16.00
N ASP A 321 1.17 17.58 -16.27
CA ASP A 321 0.15 17.16 -17.24
C ASP A 321 -1.26 17.56 -16.79
N PHE A 322 -1.56 17.46 -15.49
CA PHE A 322 -2.83 17.92 -14.93
C PHE A 322 -3.01 19.45 -15.07
N GLU A 323 -1.98 20.23 -14.74
CA GLU A 323 -2.03 21.70 -14.88
C GLU A 323 -2.18 22.11 -16.35
N ILE A 324 -1.47 21.45 -17.28
CA ILE A 324 -1.62 21.68 -18.71
C ILE A 324 -3.05 21.40 -19.15
N SER A 325 -3.62 20.27 -18.71
CA SER A 325 -5.02 19.90 -19.06
C SER A 325 -6.04 20.91 -18.54
N SER A 326 -5.85 21.39 -17.29
CA SER A 326 -6.71 22.45 -16.71
C SER A 326 -6.65 23.75 -17.51
N MET A 327 -5.44 24.15 -17.91
CA MET A 327 -5.25 25.36 -18.73
C MET A 327 -5.81 25.20 -20.15
N GLN A 328 -5.73 23.99 -20.72
CA GLN A 328 -6.35 23.70 -22.01
C GLN A 328 -7.87 23.78 -21.93
N GLN A 329 -8.47 23.27 -20.85
CA GLN A 329 -9.91 23.43 -20.62
C GLN A 329 -10.31 24.91 -20.52
N ARG A 330 -9.47 25.73 -19.88
CA ARG A 330 -9.72 27.19 -19.81
C ARG A 330 -9.70 27.86 -21.19
N ILE A 331 -8.77 27.45 -22.07
CA ILE A 331 -8.75 27.91 -23.47
C ILE A 331 -10.03 27.48 -24.19
N GLU A 332 -10.50 26.23 -24.00
CA GLU A 332 -11.75 25.74 -24.57
C GLU A 332 -12.97 26.57 -24.10
N GLU A 333 -13.01 26.97 -22.81
CA GLU A 333 -14.07 27.84 -22.27
C GLU A 333 -14.06 29.22 -22.94
N ILE A 334 -12.87 29.82 -23.13
CA ILE A 334 -12.72 31.10 -23.82
C ILE A 334 -13.18 31.01 -25.27
N MET A 335 -12.96 29.86 -25.91
CA MET A 335 -13.32 29.60 -27.31
C MET A 335 -14.79 29.24 -27.51
N GLN A 336 -15.57 28.98 -26.45
CA GLN A 336 -17.00 28.73 -26.55
C GLN A 336 -17.81 30.00 -26.85
N ASP A 337 -17.20 31.16 -26.78
CA ASP A 337 -17.87 32.43 -27.13
C ASP A 337 -17.98 32.56 -28.65
N GLU A 338 -19.17 32.92 -29.13
CA GLU A 338 -19.54 32.92 -30.57
C GLU A 338 -18.61 33.78 -31.45
N ASP A 339 -17.89 34.73 -30.85
CA ASP A 339 -17.01 35.66 -31.57
C ASP A 339 -15.56 35.15 -31.75
N ILE A 340 -15.15 34.06 -31.07
CA ILE A 340 -13.81 33.49 -31.19
C ILE A 340 -13.89 32.08 -31.72
N THR A 341 -13.79 31.94 -33.05
CA THR A 341 -13.72 30.60 -33.67
C THR A 341 -12.27 30.20 -33.94
N ILE A 342 -12.02 28.89 -33.94
CA ILE A 342 -10.71 28.31 -34.30
C ILE A 342 -10.30 28.80 -35.70
N GLU A 343 -11.29 28.94 -36.61
CA GLU A 343 -11.08 29.42 -37.96
C GLU A 343 -10.40 30.79 -38.01
N ASN A 344 -10.79 31.70 -37.12
CA ASN A 344 -10.22 33.03 -37.06
C ASN A 344 -8.79 33.07 -36.56
N ILE A 345 -8.47 32.21 -35.59
CA ILE A 345 -7.11 32.09 -35.06
C ILE A 345 -6.20 31.39 -36.07
N VAL A 346 -6.68 30.37 -36.76
CA VAL A 346 -5.94 29.60 -37.73
C VAL A 346 -5.70 30.35 -39.03
N ALA A 347 -6.67 31.13 -39.49
CA ALA A 347 -6.52 32.04 -40.62
C ALA A 347 -5.37 33.04 -40.44
N TYR A 348 -5.12 33.42 -39.17
CA TYR A 348 -4.02 34.34 -38.83
C TYR A 348 -2.65 33.67 -38.73
N LYS A 349 -2.62 32.37 -38.32
CA LYS A 349 -1.33 31.68 -38.00
C LYS A 349 -0.76 30.78 -39.10
N ASN A 350 -1.55 30.27 -40.00
CA ASN A 350 -1.08 29.22 -40.95
C ASN A 350 -1.41 29.53 -42.41
N GLY A 351 -0.64 30.38 -43.02
CA GLY A 351 -0.51 30.34 -44.48
C GLY A 351 0.13 29.01 -44.92
N PHE A 352 -0.57 28.27 -45.80
CA PHE A 352 -0.04 27.21 -46.67
C PHE A 352 0.12 25.79 -46.09
N SER A 353 -0.92 24.98 -46.27
CA SER A 353 -0.85 23.55 -46.48
C SER A 353 -1.90 23.15 -47.55
N SER A 354 -1.62 22.20 -48.40
CA SER A 354 -2.57 21.77 -49.42
C SER A 354 -3.74 20.95 -48.81
N ILE A 355 -4.92 21.06 -49.38
CA ILE A 355 -6.14 20.37 -48.89
C ILE A 355 -5.92 18.86 -48.75
N ALA A 356 -5.19 18.24 -49.67
CA ALA A 356 -4.90 16.80 -49.63
C ALA A 356 -4.06 16.38 -48.43
N GLU A 357 -3.07 17.19 -48.00
CA GLU A 357 -2.29 16.93 -46.78
C GLU A 357 -3.11 17.09 -45.50
N ILE A 358 -4.11 17.96 -45.54
CA ILE A 358 -5.00 18.19 -44.39
C ILE A 358 -5.98 17.01 -44.22
N GLU A 359 -6.52 16.51 -45.35
CA GLU A 359 -7.42 15.35 -45.34
C GLU A 359 -6.70 14.07 -44.81
N ASP A 360 -5.46 13.83 -45.23
CA ASP A 360 -4.64 12.72 -44.73
C ASP A 360 -4.35 12.86 -43.20
N LYS A 361 -4.07 14.09 -42.74
CA LYS A 361 -3.88 14.34 -41.29
C LYS A 361 -5.16 14.11 -40.48
N VAL A 362 -6.32 14.51 -41.02
CA VAL A 362 -7.63 14.30 -40.35
C VAL A 362 -7.91 12.80 -40.25
N GLN A 363 -7.68 12.03 -41.32
CA GLN A 363 -7.88 10.58 -41.30
C GLN A 363 -7.01 9.89 -40.23
N LYS A 364 -5.72 10.23 -40.16
CA LYS A 364 -4.81 9.68 -39.13
C LYS A 364 -5.23 10.03 -37.72
N LEU A 365 -5.80 11.24 -37.50
CA LEU A 365 -6.32 11.65 -36.22
C LEU A 365 -7.60 10.87 -35.87
N ASP A 366 -8.48 10.59 -36.82
CA ASP A 366 -9.69 9.78 -36.62
C ASP A 366 -9.32 8.34 -36.22
N GLU A 367 -8.39 7.71 -36.92
CA GLU A 367 -7.88 6.36 -36.61
C GLU A 367 -7.30 6.32 -35.16
N ALA A 368 -6.49 7.31 -34.80
CA ALA A 368 -5.90 7.39 -33.46
C ALA A 368 -6.95 7.61 -32.36
N ILE A 369 -7.97 8.41 -32.62
CA ILE A 369 -9.08 8.66 -31.69
C ILE A 369 -9.89 7.36 -31.49
N ASP A 370 -10.18 6.64 -32.56
CA ASP A 370 -10.96 5.40 -32.50
C ASP A 370 -10.21 4.30 -31.76
N ASP A 371 -8.91 4.16 -31.96
CA ASP A 371 -8.05 3.23 -31.24
C ASP A 371 -8.08 3.49 -29.72
N ILE A 372 -7.97 4.76 -29.31
CA ILE A 372 -8.01 5.12 -27.90
C ILE A 372 -9.42 4.91 -27.32
N LYS A 373 -10.49 5.25 -28.08
CA LYS A 373 -11.87 5.01 -27.66
C LYS A 373 -12.16 3.52 -27.42
N GLN A 374 -11.63 2.64 -28.28
CA GLN A 374 -11.74 1.19 -28.10
C GLN A 374 -11.02 0.71 -26.83
N LYS A 375 -9.80 1.20 -26.57
CA LYS A 375 -9.05 0.90 -25.35
C LYS A 375 -9.80 1.34 -24.09
N VAL A 376 -10.38 2.55 -24.10
CA VAL A 376 -11.19 3.06 -22.98
C VAL A 376 -12.46 2.21 -22.78
N LYS A 377 -13.11 1.78 -23.85
CA LYS A 377 -14.32 0.93 -23.78
C LYS A 377 -14.00 -0.45 -23.22
N ALA A 378 -12.92 -1.08 -23.68
CA ALA A 378 -12.45 -2.37 -23.17
C ALA A 378 -12.07 -2.29 -21.69
N GLY A 379 -11.31 -1.26 -21.31
CA GLY A 379 -10.91 -1.04 -19.91
C GLY A 379 -12.09 -0.79 -18.97
N LYS A 380 -13.13 -0.06 -19.43
CA LYS A 380 -14.35 0.14 -18.62
C LYS A 380 -15.10 -1.18 -18.37
N LYS A 381 -15.25 -2.02 -19.41
CA LYS A 381 -15.91 -3.32 -19.26
C LYS A 381 -15.16 -4.22 -18.26
N GLN A 382 -13.85 -4.31 -18.37
CA GLN A 382 -13.02 -5.03 -17.39
C GLN A 382 -13.19 -4.48 -15.97
N THR A 383 -13.27 -3.15 -15.83
CA THR A 383 -13.49 -2.50 -14.53
C THR A 383 -14.86 -2.85 -13.95
N GLU A 384 -15.90 -2.94 -14.76
CA GLU A 384 -17.25 -3.34 -14.34
C GLU A 384 -17.28 -4.82 -13.90
N ASP A 385 -16.67 -5.71 -14.69
CA ASP A 385 -16.56 -7.13 -14.36
C ASP A 385 -15.74 -7.35 -13.07
N SER A 386 -14.64 -6.60 -12.89
CA SER A 386 -13.84 -6.62 -11.67
C SER A 386 -14.62 -6.13 -10.45
N LYS A 387 -15.36 -5.03 -10.58
CA LYS A 387 -16.20 -4.51 -9.49
C LYS A 387 -17.29 -5.50 -9.10
N LYS A 388 -17.88 -6.18 -10.06
CA LYS A 388 -18.87 -7.21 -9.78
C LYS A 388 -18.24 -8.39 -9.02
N ALA A 389 -17.10 -8.89 -9.47
CA ALA A 389 -16.39 -9.96 -8.77
C ALA A 389 -15.98 -9.55 -7.34
N GLN A 390 -15.55 -8.31 -7.14
CA GLN A 390 -15.25 -7.76 -5.82
C GLN A 390 -16.50 -7.67 -4.94
N GLN A 391 -17.62 -7.25 -5.51
CA GLN A 391 -18.90 -7.19 -4.79
C GLN A 391 -19.39 -8.59 -4.40
N ASP A 392 -19.37 -9.54 -5.32
CA ASP A 392 -19.76 -10.93 -5.07
C ASP A 392 -18.88 -11.56 -3.98
N PHE A 393 -17.57 -11.29 -4.00
CA PHE A 393 -16.64 -11.76 -2.97
C PHE A 393 -16.90 -11.11 -1.61
N TYR A 394 -17.20 -9.82 -1.60
CA TYR A 394 -17.54 -9.09 -0.38
C TYR A 394 -18.82 -9.65 0.27
N GLU A 395 -19.85 -9.89 -0.54
CA GLU A 395 -21.10 -10.50 -0.09
C GLU A 395 -20.88 -11.91 0.47
N ALA A 396 -20.00 -12.70 -0.17
CA ALA A 396 -19.63 -14.02 0.34
C ALA A 396 -18.93 -13.94 1.72
N ILE A 397 -18.11 -12.90 1.97
CA ILE A 397 -17.49 -12.72 3.30
C ILE A 397 -18.56 -12.39 4.35
N VAL A 398 -19.51 -11.51 4.03
CA VAL A 398 -20.60 -11.15 4.95
C VAL A 398 -21.50 -12.36 5.23
N GLU A 399 -21.76 -13.18 4.23
CA GLU A 399 -22.50 -14.43 4.40
C GLU A 399 -21.74 -15.41 5.31
N GLU A 400 -20.43 -15.60 5.08
CA GLU A 400 -19.59 -16.43 5.96
C GLU A 400 -19.54 -15.88 7.39
N MET A 401 -19.52 -14.55 7.57
CA MET A 401 -19.62 -13.93 8.90
C MET A 401 -20.91 -14.32 9.62
N ASN A 402 -22.03 -14.35 8.90
CA ASN A 402 -23.32 -14.78 9.47
C ASN A 402 -23.32 -16.26 9.80
N GLN A 403 -22.70 -17.12 8.99
CA GLN A 403 -22.54 -18.54 9.28
C GLN A 403 -21.66 -18.77 10.52
N VAL A 404 -20.51 -18.10 10.60
CA VAL A 404 -19.62 -18.16 11.76
C VAL A 404 -20.32 -17.67 13.01
N LYS A 405 -21.02 -16.52 12.93
CA LYS A 405 -21.84 -15.99 14.02
C LYS A 405 -22.85 -17.02 14.50
N GLY A 406 -23.63 -17.63 13.59
CA GLY A 406 -24.63 -18.65 13.94
C GLY A 406 -24.04 -19.88 14.64
N LYS A 407 -22.77 -20.22 14.35
CA LYS A 407 -22.05 -21.28 15.06
C LYS A 407 -21.60 -20.86 16.46
N ILE A 408 -21.24 -19.59 16.66
CA ILE A 408 -20.80 -19.05 17.96
C ILE A 408 -22.02 -18.76 18.84
N ASP A 409 -23.00 -18.05 18.30
CA ASP A 409 -24.20 -17.58 19.00
C ASP A 409 -25.46 -18.10 18.34
N ILE A 410 -25.87 -19.30 18.75
CA ILE A 410 -27.02 -20.03 18.15
C ILE A 410 -28.34 -19.30 18.42
N GLU A 411 -28.46 -18.55 19.50
CA GLU A 411 -29.70 -17.90 19.92
C GLU A 411 -29.94 -16.55 19.20
N SER A 412 -28.87 -15.92 18.71
CA SER A 412 -28.97 -14.60 18.05
C SER A 412 -29.50 -14.71 16.64
N LYS A 413 -30.67 -14.10 16.38
CA LYS A 413 -31.31 -14.03 15.05
C LYS A 413 -30.86 -12.83 14.22
N GLN A 414 -30.08 -11.92 14.78
CA GLN A 414 -29.61 -10.73 14.08
C GLN A 414 -28.59 -11.11 13.01
N LEU A 415 -28.74 -10.63 11.79
CA LEU A 415 -27.79 -10.82 10.70
C LEU A 415 -26.89 -9.59 10.56
N TYR A 416 -25.67 -9.82 10.12
CA TYR A 416 -24.74 -8.75 9.73
C TYR A 416 -24.96 -8.41 8.26
N ASP A 417 -24.97 -7.12 7.94
CA ASP A 417 -25.20 -6.58 6.58
C ASP A 417 -23.89 -6.09 5.94
N ASP A 418 -22.83 -5.90 6.72
CA ASP A 418 -21.56 -5.33 6.28
C ASP A 418 -20.40 -5.88 7.14
N LEU A 419 -19.15 -5.67 6.71
CA LEU A 419 -17.93 -5.87 7.52
C LEU A 419 -17.81 -4.88 8.68
N PHE A 420 -18.63 -3.84 8.73
CA PHE A 420 -18.67 -2.83 9.76
C PHE A 420 -20.11 -2.56 10.19
N THR A 421 -20.32 -2.34 11.49
CA THR A 421 -21.63 -1.90 11.98
C THR A 421 -21.93 -0.46 11.58
N LYS A 422 -23.20 -0.08 11.62
CA LYS A 422 -23.60 1.32 11.39
C LYS A 422 -23.12 2.19 12.56
N ARG A 423 -22.63 3.38 12.25
CA ARG A 423 -22.15 4.32 13.27
C ARG A 423 -23.31 4.67 14.21
N GLY A 424 -23.07 4.54 15.52
CA GLY A 424 -24.08 4.79 16.56
C GLY A 424 -25.03 3.62 16.84
N SER A 425 -24.84 2.44 16.22
CA SER A 425 -25.53 1.23 16.66
C SER A 425 -25.00 0.83 18.04
N VAL A 426 -25.91 0.63 18.99
CA VAL A 426 -25.56 0.09 20.30
C VAL A 426 -25.49 -1.41 20.19
N VAL A 427 -24.30 -1.97 20.32
CA VAL A 427 -24.04 -3.41 20.34
C VAL A 427 -23.57 -3.76 21.74
N SER A 428 -23.97 -4.88 22.31
CA SER A 428 -23.47 -5.33 23.61
C SER A 428 -22.00 -5.75 23.50
N GLY A 429 -21.22 -5.68 24.60
CA GLY A 429 -19.78 -6.03 24.54
C GLY A 429 -19.52 -7.46 24.06
N SER A 430 -20.39 -8.42 24.42
CA SER A 430 -20.27 -9.79 23.93
C SER A 430 -20.60 -9.91 22.43
N GLU A 431 -21.55 -9.15 21.92
CA GLU A 431 -21.87 -9.12 20.47
C GLU A 431 -20.76 -8.45 19.68
N GLU A 432 -20.13 -7.38 20.19
CA GLU A 432 -18.96 -6.79 19.55
C GLU A 432 -17.81 -7.78 19.42
N THR A 433 -17.54 -8.53 20.48
CA THR A 433 -16.51 -9.56 20.48
C THR A 433 -16.82 -10.66 19.46
N VAL A 434 -18.06 -11.15 19.39
CA VAL A 434 -18.51 -12.14 18.41
C VAL A 434 -18.39 -11.57 16.98
N TYR A 435 -18.71 -10.29 16.80
CA TYR A 435 -18.61 -9.62 15.50
C TYR A 435 -17.16 -9.62 14.97
N TYR A 436 -16.19 -9.20 15.81
CA TYR A 436 -14.78 -9.21 15.44
C TYR A 436 -14.24 -10.60 15.16
N ILE A 437 -14.60 -11.57 15.99
CA ILE A 437 -14.20 -12.97 15.79
C ILE A 437 -14.78 -13.52 14.49
N ALA A 438 -16.07 -13.27 14.23
CA ALA A 438 -16.72 -13.70 12.99
C ALA A 438 -16.05 -13.06 11.76
N ARG A 439 -15.74 -11.75 11.83
CA ARG A 439 -15.03 -11.04 10.77
C ARG A 439 -13.64 -11.62 10.51
N LEU A 440 -12.82 -11.82 11.54
CA LEU A 440 -11.48 -12.39 11.40
C LEU A 440 -11.50 -13.80 10.81
N ILE A 441 -12.35 -14.66 11.33
CA ILE A 441 -12.46 -16.04 10.86
C ILE A 441 -12.92 -16.08 9.40
N SER A 442 -13.92 -15.29 9.03
CA SER A 442 -14.47 -15.26 7.67
C SER A 442 -13.48 -14.71 6.65
N ILE A 443 -12.80 -13.61 7.01
CA ILE A 443 -11.71 -13.08 6.19
C ILE A 443 -10.61 -14.15 6.03
N ALA A 444 -10.17 -14.76 7.12
CA ALA A 444 -9.12 -15.77 7.07
C ALA A 444 -9.46 -16.98 6.22
N LYS A 445 -10.73 -17.42 6.22
CA LYS A 445 -11.23 -18.54 5.40
C LYS A 445 -11.23 -18.21 3.92
N LEU A 446 -11.75 -17.04 3.56
CA LEU A 446 -12.01 -16.70 2.16
C LEU A 446 -10.79 -16.09 1.47
N THR A 447 -10.02 -15.24 2.16
CA THR A 447 -8.81 -14.64 1.58
C THR A 447 -7.60 -15.57 1.62
N LYS A 448 -7.59 -16.55 2.53
CA LYS A 448 -6.48 -17.49 2.74
C LYS A 448 -5.13 -16.79 2.95
N HIS A 449 -5.14 -15.56 3.51
CA HIS A 449 -3.89 -14.84 3.81
C HIS A 449 -2.98 -15.67 4.72
N SER A 450 -1.66 -15.49 4.63
CA SER A 450 -0.68 -16.32 5.35
C SER A 450 -0.56 -16.02 6.84
N CYS A 451 -0.99 -14.85 7.31
CA CYS A 451 -0.75 -14.41 8.69
C CYS A 451 -1.51 -15.25 9.73
N PRO A 452 -0.94 -15.43 10.94
CA PRO A 452 -1.64 -16.04 12.07
C PRO A 452 -2.83 -15.19 12.50
N ILE A 453 -3.80 -15.77 13.20
CA ILE A 453 -4.87 -15.01 13.87
C ILE A 453 -4.37 -14.58 15.24
N ILE A 454 -4.42 -13.28 15.52
CA ILE A 454 -3.95 -12.71 16.76
C ILE A 454 -5.09 -11.96 17.45
N MET A 455 -5.40 -12.32 18.69
CA MET A 455 -6.42 -11.64 19.47
C MET A 455 -5.87 -11.31 20.85
N ASP A 456 -5.68 -10.01 21.12
CA ASP A 456 -5.30 -9.54 22.44
C ASP A 456 -6.57 -9.40 23.30
N SER A 457 -6.62 -10.12 24.40
CA SER A 457 -7.79 -10.23 25.29
C SER A 457 -9.03 -10.82 24.60
N PHE A 458 -8.89 -12.04 24.01
CA PHE A 458 -9.95 -12.65 23.19
C PHE A 458 -11.25 -12.96 23.96
N ARG A 459 -11.16 -13.12 25.29
CA ARG A 459 -12.32 -13.28 26.19
C ARG A 459 -12.86 -11.95 26.72
N ALA A 460 -12.30 -10.81 26.28
CA ALA A 460 -12.61 -9.53 26.87
C ALA A 460 -14.12 -9.37 27.11
N GLU A 461 -14.41 -9.24 28.35
CA GLU A 461 -15.59 -8.86 29.06
C GLU A 461 -16.79 -9.83 29.06
N ASP A 462 -17.11 -10.64 28.03
CA ASP A 462 -18.43 -11.31 28.06
C ASP A 462 -18.60 -12.57 27.19
N LEU A 463 -17.56 -13.26 26.78
CA LEU A 463 -17.77 -14.58 26.17
C LEU A 463 -18.14 -15.61 27.24
N SER A 464 -19.35 -16.17 27.16
CA SER A 464 -19.70 -17.33 27.97
C SER A 464 -18.79 -18.52 27.64
N THR A 465 -18.63 -19.43 28.59
CA THR A 465 -17.79 -20.63 28.40
C THR A 465 -18.16 -21.42 27.14
N GLU A 466 -19.46 -21.55 26.84
CA GLU A 466 -19.91 -22.23 25.63
C GLU A 466 -19.51 -21.49 24.34
N LYS A 467 -19.67 -20.17 24.30
CA LYS A 467 -19.25 -19.37 23.12
C LYS A 467 -17.75 -19.45 22.93
N GLU A 468 -16.98 -19.42 24.01
CA GLU A 468 -15.52 -19.58 23.98
C GLU A 468 -15.10 -20.92 23.38
N GLU A 469 -15.69 -22.03 23.84
CA GLU A 469 -15.40 -23.37 23.30
C GLU A 469 -15.72 -23.46 21.81
N ARG A 470 -16.83 -22.88 21.37
CA ARG A 470 -17.21 -22.82 19.95
C ARG A 470 -16.22 -21.98 19.12
N VAL A 471 -15.76 -20.86 19.66
CA VAL A 471 -14.71 -20.03 19.02
C VAL A 471 -13.42 -20.80 18.86
N LEU A 472 -12.95 -21.48 19.91
CA LEU A 472 -11.72 -22.28 19.88
C LEU A 472 -11.86 -23.45 18.88
N ALA A 473 -13.02 -24.08 18.79
CA ALA A 473 -13.29 -25.12 17.79
C ALA A 473 -13.20 -24.55 16.35
N LEU A 474 -13.82 -23.38 16.09
CA LEU A 474 -13.76 -22.72 14.79
C LEU A 474 -12.35 -22.28 14.40
N LEU A 475 -11.56 -21.78 15.36
CA LEU A 475 -10.16 -21.42 15.14
C LEU A 475 -9.30 -22.66 14.83
N SER A 476 -9.58 -23.80 15.48
CA SER A 476 -8.90 -25.07 15.20
C SER A 476 -9.18 -25.57 13.77
N GLU A 477 -10.39 -25.36 13.26
CA GLU A 477 -10.76 -25.72 11.88
C GLU A 477 -9.95 -24.98 10.82
N LEU A 478 -9.43 -23.76 11.13
CA LEU A 478 -8.65 -22.97 10.20
C LEU A 478 -7.27 -23.57 9.87
N LYS A 479 -6.78 -24.51 10.69
CA LYS A 479 -5.46 -25.18 10.53
C LYS A 479 -4.31 -24.18 10.37
N ARG A 480 -4.37 -23.08 11.09
CA ARG A 480 -3.33 -22.03 11.13
C ARG A 480 -2.98 -21.66 12.55
N GLN A 481 -1.83 -21.04 12.72
CA GLN A 481 -1.44 -20.54 14.01
C GLN A 481 -2.40 -19.45 14.50
N CYS A 482 -2.86 -19.57 15.75
CA CYS A 482 -3.62 -18.57 16.47
C CYS A 482 -2.85 -18.20 17.72
N ILE A 483 -2.77 -16.91 18.05
CA ILE A 483 -2.11 -16.38 19.25
C ILE A 483 -3.14 -15.54 19.99
N LEU A 484 -3.60 -16.05 21.10
CA LEU A 484 -4.67 -15.46 21.90
C LEU A 484 -4.12 -15.07 23.27
N THR A 485 -4.53 -13.94 23.81
CA THR A 485 -4.21 -13.59 25.19
C THR A 485 -5.48 -13.54 26.03
N THR A 486 -5.35 -13.84 27.33
CA THR A 486 -6.47 -13.75 28.28
C THR A 486 -5.96 -13.58 29.69
N THR A 487 -6.87 -13.13 30.59
CA THR A 487 -6.67 -13.15 32.04
C THR A 487 -7.64 -14.14 32.63
N LEU A 488 -7.15 -15.09 33.44
CA LEU A 488 -7.94 -16.14 34.08
C LEU A 488 -8.24 -15.79 35.53
N LYS A 489 -9.45 -16.08 35.97
CA LYS A 489 -9.78 -16.08 37.39
C LYS A 489 -9.11 -17.26 38.11
N ALA A 490 -8.93 -17.16 39.40
CA ALA A 490 -8.26 -18.19 40.22
C ALA A 490 -8.90 -19.59 40.04
N GLU A 491 -10.20 -19.64 39.83
CA GLU A 491 -10.96 -20.89 39.62
C GLU A 491 -10.70 -21.52 38.24
N GLU A 492 -10.21 -20.74 37.28
CA GLU A 492 -9.96 -21.17 35.91
C GLU A 492 -8.48 -21.48 35.62
N LYS A 493 -7.62 -21.44 36.62
CA LYS A 493 -6.14 -21.52 36.47
C LYS A 493 -5.63 -22.61 35.53
N ASP A 494 -6.25 -23.78 35.57
CA ASP A 494 -5.83 -24.94 34.76
C ASP A 494 -6.66 -25.14 33.48
N LYS A 495 -7.53 -24.23 33.14
CA LYS A 495 -8.53 -24.40 32.07
C LYS A 495 -7.88 -24.81 30.77
N TYR A 496 -6.94 -24.03 30.26
CA TYR A 496 -6.31 -24.28 28.96
C TYR A 496 -5.23 -25.35 28.98
N VAL A 497 -4.56 -25.53 30.13
CA VAL A 497 -3.54 -26.58 30.29
C VAL A 497 -4.15 -27.97 30.10
N LYS A 498 -5.43 -28.15 30.43
CA LYS A 498 -6.16 -29.42 30.31
C LYS A 498 -6.83 -29.62 28.96
N MET A 499 -6.87 -28.58 28.09
CA MET A 499 -7.52 -28.64 26.78
C MET A 499 -6.57 -29.23 25.74
N ALA A 500 -7.00 -30.34 25.11
CA ALA A 500 -6.24 -30.96 24.03
C ALA A 500 -6.16 -30.02 22.81
N GLY A 501 -5.00 -29.93 22.18
CA GLY A 501 -4.79 -29.11 20.97
C GLY A 501 -4.55 -27.63 21.24
N ILE A 502 -4.42 -27.22 22.51
CA ILE A 502 -4.08 -25.86 22.92
C ILE A 502 -2.68 -25.85 23.53
N ASN A 503 -1.83 -24.97 23.04
CA ASN A 503 -0.57 -24.63 23.67
C ASN A 503 -0.80 -23.53 24.70
N ALA A 504 -0.85 -23.88 25.97
CA ALA A 504 -1.09 -22.97 27.07
C ALA A 504 0.22 -22.37 27.59
N ILE A 505 0.40 -21.06 27.46
CA ILE A 505 1.62 -20.34 27.85
C ILE A 505 1.29 -19.50 29.08
N ASP A 506 1.87 -19.88 30.21
CA ASP A 506 1.59 -19.30 31.52
C ASP A 506 2.51 -18.11 31.84
N TYR A 507 1.92 -16.94 32.04
CA TYR A 507 2.58 -15.69 32.46
C TYR A 507 2.30 -15.32 33.92
N THR A 508 1.70 -16.19 34.73
CA THR A 508 1.39 -15.89 36.13
C THR A 508 2.65 -15.61 36.96
N GLY A 509 3.77 -16.27 36.61
CA GLY A 509 5.06 -16.08 37.27
C GLY A 509 5.76 -14.75 36.98
N HIS A 510 5.31 -13.97 36.00
CA HIS A 510 5.92 -12.68 35.69
C HIS A 510 5.51 -11.62 36.74
N HIS A 511 6.42 -10.69 37.01
CA HIS A 511 6.11 -9.56 37.86
C HIS A 511 5.10 -8.61 37.21
N SER A 512 4.16 -8.08 38.00
CA SER A 512 3.21 -7.07 37.49
C SER A 512 3.96 -5.81 37.02
N ASN A 513 3.61 -5.29 35.83
CA ASN A 513 4.23 -4.15 35.17
C ASN A 513 5.72 -4.32 34.79
N LYS A 514 6.28 -5.53 34.89
CA LYS A 514 7.68 -5.79 34.53
C LYS A 514 7.85 -7.17 33.90
N ILE A 515 7.73 -7.25 32.58
CA ILE A 515 8.00 -8.50 31.83
C ILE A 515 9.48 -8.64 31.48
N LEU A 516 10.19 -7.53 31.27
CA LEU A 516 11.60 -7.52 30.92
C LEU A 516 12.47 -7.75 32.17
N GLY A 517 13.55 -8.50 32.01
CA GLY A 517 14.51 -8.79 33.05
C GLY A 517 15.93 -8.93 32.53
N ALA A 518 16.90 -8.83 33.45
CA ALA A 518 18.31 -9.03 33.12
C ALA A 518 18.64 -10.52 32.86
N GLU A 519 17.78 -11.43 33.27
CA GLU A 519 18.02 -12.88 33.15
C GLU A 519 18.02 -13.34 31.69
N GLU A 520 17.15 -12.79 30.85
CA GLU A 520 17.04 -13.12 29.45
C GLU A 520 17.96 -12.29 28.53
N LEU A 521 18.60 -11.25 29.06
CA LEU A 521 19.47 -10.36 28.33
C LEU A 521 20.62 -11.09 27.59
N PRO A 522 21.36 -12.05 28.21
CA PRO A 522 22.42 -12.76 27.50
C PRO A 522 21.90 -13.57 26.30
N ALA A 523 20.72 -14.17 26.44
CA ALA A 523 20.08 -14.92 25.36
C ALA A 523 19.64 -13.98 24.24
N PHE A 524 19.07 -12.83 24.56
CA PHE A 524 18.66 -11.81 23.60
C PHE A 524 19.85 -11.20 22.86
N MET A 525 20.94 -10.88 23.57
CA MET A 525 22.19 -10.40 22.96
C MET A 525 22.76 -11.42 21.98
N LYS A 526 22.68 -12.70 22.29
CA LYS A 526 23.11 -13.77 21.38
C LYS A 526 22.26 -13.82 20.10
N LEU A 527 20.94 -13.59 20.19
CA LEU A 527 20.07 -13.50 19.01
C LEU A 527 20.47 -12.33 18.12
N LEU A 528 20.72 -11.17 18.71
CA LEU A 528 21.11 -9.97 17.97
C LEU A 528 22.52 -10.06 17.38
N SER A 529 23.48 -10.65 18.12
CA SER A 529 24.85 -10.82 17.62
C SER A 529 24.94 -11.76 16.42
N GLY A 530 24.02 -12.73 16.30
CA GLY A 530 23.86 -13.56 15.11
C GLY A 530 23.49 -12.77 13.83
N LEU A 531 23.04 -11.55 13.99
CA LEU A 531 22.72 -10.59 12.92
C LEU A 531 23.74 -9.46 12.78
N GLY A 532 24.86 -9.55 13.48
CA GLY A 532 25.88 -8.50 13.50
C GLY A 532 25.50 -7.27 14.33
N ILE A 533 24.44 -7.35 15.15
CA ILE A 533 24.00 -6.24 16.02
C ILE A 533 24.70 -6.37 17.36
N SER A 534 25.47 -5.35 17.74
CA SER A 534 26.04 -5.19 19.08
C SER A 534 25.20 -4.19 19.87
N LEU A 535 24.70 -4.57 21.02
CA LEU A 535 24.13 -3.62 21.97
C LEU A 535 25.30 -2.85 22.62
N GLN A 536 25.39 -1.56 22.35
CA GLN A 536 26.35 -0.64 22.97
C GLN A 536 25.64 0.34 23.86
#